data_0acfc7a3a1fb308d28255384ec1b09d4
#
_entry.id   0acfc7a3a1fb308d28255384ec1b09d4
#
_cell.length_a   1.000
_cell.length_b   1.000
_cell.length_c   1.000
_cell.angle_alpha   90.00
_cell.angle_beta   90.00
_cell.angle_gamma   90.00
#
_symmetry.space_group_name_H-M   'P 1'
#
loop_
_entity.id
_entity.type
_entity.pdbx_description
1 polymer ?
#
loop_
_entity_poly.entity_id
_entity_poly.type
_entity_poly.pdbx_seq_one_letter_code
_entity_poly.pdbx_strand_id
1 'polypeptide(L)'
;ERFKAAILTAINLNPQLAQVATRDMKSLLVAASRAAQDGLMPDGRDAAFVVFGSAIQYMPMIGGILRKIRNSGELASIDAQVVYENDDFDYALGDEPYIKHKPILRGDRGEPIAVYATATLKDGSRYREVMTVTEVERVRAVSRAAKNGPWVQWWSEMARKTAIRRLAKRLPMDTDVQDFFDRDAQNDGADLVPDPQPVARTRDERIARRLGIATPPPEADVVDDGARLVALLQA
;
A
#
# COMPACT_ATOMS: atom_id res chain seq x y z
N GLU A 1 -12.34 -27.35 11.12
CA GLU A 1 -11.21 -28.25 10.82
C GLU A 1 -10.19 -27.62 9.85
N ARG A 2 -10.58 -27.15 8.66
CA ARG A 2 -9.65 -26.55 7.65
C ARG A 2 -8.87 -25.34 8.20
N PHE A 3 -9.52 -24.47 8.95
CA PHE A 3 -8.88 -23.29 9.54
C PHE A 3 -7.81 -23.67 10.57
N LYS A 4 -8.11 -24.66 11.43
CA LYS A 4 -7.16 -25.23 12.36
C LYS A 4 -5.94 -25.81 11.65
N ALA A 5 -6.16 -26.59 10.59
CA ALA A 5 -5.10 -27.18 9.80
C ALA A 5 -4.20 -26.11 9.18
N ALA A 6 -4.78 -25.01 8.65
CA ALA A 6 -4.01 -23.91 8.08
C ALA A 6 -3.11 -23.22 9.12
N ILE A 7 -3.62 -23.00 10.34
CA ILE A 7 -2.81 -22.44 11.44
C ILE A 7 -1.63 -23.36 11.80
N LEU A 8 -1.91 -24.64 11.98
CA LEU A 8 -0.86 -25.62 12.30
C LEU A 8 0.19 -25.71 11.19
N THR A 9 -0.24 -25.70 9.94
CA THR A 9 0.65 -25.70 8.78
C THR A 9 1.53 -24.43 8.76
N ALA A 10 0.94 -23.24 8.98
CA ALA A 10 1.68 -21.99 9.03
C ALA A 10 2.77 -22.00 10.12
N ILE A 11 2.43 -22.53 11.31
CA ILE A 11 3.37 -22.65 12.43
C ILE A 11 4.49 -23.65 12.09
N ASN A 12 4.15 -24.82 11.54
CA ASN A 12 5.12 -25.87 11.25
C ASN A 12 6.10 -25.50 10.12
N LEU A 13 5.63 -24.70 9.15
CA LEU A 13 6.47 -24.25 8.04
C LEU A 13 7.39 -23.07 8.38
N ASN A 14 7.13 -22.38 9.49
CA ASN A 14 7.92 -21.22 9.90
C ASN A 14 8.48 -21.40 11.32
N PRO A 15 9.77 -21.77 11.47
CA PRO A 15 10.40 -21.98 12.79
C PRO A 15 10.34 -20.75 13.70
N GLN A 16 10.45 -19.56 13.15
CA GLN A 16 10.36 -18.31 13.91
C GLN A 16 8.94 -18.12 14.47
N LEU A 17 7.92 -18.40 13.67
CA LEU A 17 6.52 -18.36 14.10
C LEU A 17 6.25 -19.39 15.21
N ALA A 18 6.78 -20.62 15.06
CA ALA A 18 6.67 -21.66 16.08
C ALA A 18 7.30 -21.25 17.41
N GLN A 19 8.49 -20.64 17.36
CA GLN A 19 9.20 -20.17 18.55
C GLN A 19 8.41 -19.08 19.29
N VAL A 20 7.86 -18.11 18.54
CA VAL A 20 7.05 -17.02 19.13
C VAL A 20 5.73 -17.57 19.65
N ALA A 21 5.05 -18.45 18.93
CA ALA A 21 3.82 -19.09 19.36
C ALA A 21 3.96 -19.83 20.70
N THR A 22 5.12 -20.44 20.96
CA THR A 22 5.41 -21.10 22.24
C THR A 22 5.58 -20.11 23.39
N ARG A 23 6.15 -18.93 23.12
CA ARG A 23 6.41 -17.89 24.13
C ARG A 23 5.22 -16.99 24.38
N ASP A 24 4.46 -16.65 23.34
CA ASP A 24 3.31 -15.76 23.37
C ASP A 24 2.12 -16.37 22.61
N MET A 25 1.54 -17.40 23.21
CA MET A 25 0.32 -18.05 22.71
C MET A 25 -0.84 -17.05 22.56
N LYS A 26 -0.88 -16.00 23.42
CA LYS A 26 -1.95 -14.99 23.39
C LYS A 26 -1.94 -14.23 22.07
N SER A 27 -0.77 -13.81 21.57
CA SER A 27 -0.67 -13.11 20.29
C SER A 27 -1.13 -13.99 19.13
N LEU A 28 -0.79 -15.29 19.14
CA LEU A 28 -1.27 -16.24 18.14
C LEU A 28 -2.80 -16.37 18.17
N LEU A 29 -3.41 -16.50 19.34
CA LEU A 29 -4.86 -16.61 19.48
C LEU A 29 -5.58 -15.35 18.98
N VAL A 30 -5.05 -14.17 19.28
CA VAL A 30 -5.59 -12.89 18.79
C VAL A 30 -5.48 -12.83 17.25
N ALA A 31 -4.33 -13.18 16.69
CA ALA A 31 -4.13 -13.22 15.24
C ALA A 31 -5.09 -14.22 14.56
N ALA A 32 -5.25 -15.40 15.13
CA ALA A 32 -6.17 -16.43 14.64
C ALA A 32 -7.63 -15.97 14.70
N SER A 33 -8.05 -15.33 15.81
CA SER A 33 -9.41 -14.79 15.95
C SER A 33 -9.70 -13.74 14.89
N ARG A 34 -8.77 -12.83 14.64
CA ARG A 34 -8.92 -11.81 13.59
C ARG A 34 -9.04 -12.42 12.19
N ALA A 35 -8.19 -13.40 11.87
CA ALA A 35 -8.26 -14.12 10.61
C ALA A 35 -9.61 -14.83 10.42
N ALA A 36 -10.14 -15.43 11.50
CA ALA A 36 -11.45 -16.08 11.51
C ALA A 36 -12.60 -15.07 11.32
N GLN A 37 -12.57 -13.92 12.00
CA GLN A 37 -13.55 -12.84 11.84
C GLN A 37 -13.60 -12.31 10.42
N ASP A 38 -12.43 -12.13 9.78
CA ASP A 38 -12.36 -11.68 8.41
C ASP A 38 -12.67 -12.78 7.38
N GLY A 39 -12.77 -14.04 7.83
CA GLY A 39 -13.02 -15.20 6.97
C GLY A 39 -11.86 -15.51 6.03
N LEU A 40 -10.64 -15.10 6.40
CA LEU A 40 -9.44 -15.31 5.60
C LEU A 40 -8.57 -16.44 6.17
N MET A 41 -8.10 -17.32 5.26
CA MET A 41 -7.25 -18.44 5.65
C MET A 41 -5.79 -17.98 5.80
N PRO A 42 -5.09 -18.32 6.89
CA PRO A 42 -3.67 -18.01 7.05
C PRO A 42 -2.78 -19.01 6.27
N ASP A 43 -2.97 -19.07 4.95
CA ASP A 43 -2.32 -19.99 4.02
C ASP A 43 -1.17 -19.34 3.22
N GLY A 44 -0.84 -18.08 3.52
CA GLY A 44 0.15 -17.28 2.81
C GLY A 44 -0.39 -16.61 1.54
N ARG A 45 -1.60 -16.97 1.08
CA ARG A 45 -2.26 -16.39 -0.09
C ARG A 45 -3.34 -15.38 0.30
N ASP A 46 -4.28 -15.80 1.15
CA ASP A 46 -5.36 -14.94 1.63
C ASP A 46 -4.91 -14.11 2.83
N ALA A 47 -4.17 -14.71 3.73
CA ALA A 47 -3.57 -14.07 4.90
C ALA A 47 -2.29 -14.78 5.32
N ALA A 48 -1.49 -14.10 6.13
CA ALA A 48 -0.31 -14.67 6.76
C ALA A 48 -0.25 -14.30 8.25
N PHE A 49 0.41 -15.14 9.03
CA PHE A 49 0.89 -14.78 10.35
C PHE A 49 2.33 -14.30 10.24
N VAL A 50 2.58 -13.08 10.69
CA VAL A 50 3.90 -12.44 10.61
C VAL A 50 4.38 -12.14 12.03
N VAL A 51 5.66 -12.39 12.28
CA VAL A 51 6.30 -12.07 13.56
C VAL A 51 6.77 -10.61 13.51
N PHE A 52 6.25 -9.79 14.43
CA PHE A 52 6.72 -8.43 14.68
C PHE A 52 7.26 -8.34 16.12
N GLY A 53 8.57 -8.18 16.24
CA GLY A 53 9.24 -8.22 17.54
C GLY A 53 9.02 -9.55 18.22
N SER A 54 8.32 -9.56 19.35
CA SER A 54 8.02 -10.76 20.16
C SER A 54 6.59 -11.29 19.98
N ALA A 55 5.79 -10.71 19.10
CA ALA A 55 4.37 -11.04 18.94
C ALA A 55 4.03 -11.50 17.52
N ILE A 56 3.01 -12.33 17.41
CA ILE A 56 2.43 -12.78 16.13
C ILE A 56 1.31 -11.81 15.76
N GLN A 57 1.32 -11.34 14.52
CA GLN A 57 0.27 -10.51 13.96
C GLN A 57 -0.35 -11.17 12.73
N TYR A 58 -1.64 -11.00 12.59
CA TYR A 58 -2.40 -11.35 11.40
C TYR A 58 -2.23 -10.25 10.35
N MET A 59 -1.89 -10.64 9.12
CA MET A 59 -1.73 -9.75 7.99
C MET A 59 -2.54 -10.26 6.81
N PRO A 60 -3.59 -9.53 6.37
CA PRO A 60 -4.27 -9.84 5.12
C PRO A 60 -3.32 -9.67 3.93
N MET A 61 -3.28 -10.68 3.06
CA MET A 61 -2.55 -10.63 1.80
C MET A 61 -3.46 -10.13 0.68
N ILE A 62 -2.87 -9.72 -0.44
CA ILE A 62 -3.63 -9.17 -1.56
C ILE A 62 -4.75 -10.11 -2.05
N GLY A 63 -4.50 -11.42 -2.06
CA GLY A 63 -5.49 -12.43 -2.44
C GLY A 63 -6.74 -12.40 -1.56
N GLY A 64 -6.54 -12.30 -0.23
CA GLY A 64 -7.63 -12.19 0.73
C GLY A 64 -8.40 -10.88 0.62
N ILE A 65 -7.68 -9.77 0.43
CA ILE A 65 -8.28 -8.46 0.20
C ILE A 65 -9.19 -8.49 -1.04
N LEU A 66 -8.68 -8.96 -2.16
CA LEU A 66 -9.45 -9.10 -3.40
C LEU A 66 -10.67 -10.01 -3.23
N ARG A 67 -10.53 -11.11 -2.48
CA ARG A 67 -11.65 -12.00 -2.17
C ARG A 67 -12.71 -11.30 -1.34
N LYS A 68 -12.31 -10.56 -0.29
CA LYS A 68 -13.23 -9.83 0.57
C LYS A 68 -14.04 -8.79 -0.23
N ILE A 69 -13.36 -8.00 -1.06
CA ILE A 69 -14.00 -6.99 -1.92
C ILE A 69 -14.96 -7.65 -2.93
N ARG A 70 -14.56 -8.75 -3.57
CA ARG A 70 -15.44 -9.46 -4.52
C ARG A 70 -16.69 -10.02 -3.86
N ASN A 71 -16.56 -10.46 -2.61
CA ASN A 71 -17.68 -11.03 -1.86
C ASN A 71 -18.66 -9.96 -1.34
N SER A 72 -18.34 -8.66 -1.38
CA SER A 72 -19.28 -7.58 -1.06
C SER A 72 -20.48 -7.52 -1.99
N GLY A 73 -20.38 -8.15 -3.15
CA GLY A 73 -21.48 -8.25 -4.10
C GLY A 73 -21.60 -7.09 -5.08
N GLU A 74 -20.97 -5.95 -4.83
CA GLU A 74 -21.05 -4.75 -5.66
C GLU A 74 -20.04 -4.73 -6.81
N LEU A 75 -18.96 -5.48 -6.70
CA LEU A 75 -17.86 -5.46 -7.65
C LEU A 75 -18.04 -6.48 -8.77
N ALA A 76 -17.85 -6.03 -10.03
CA ALA A 76 -17.71 -6.89 -11.19
C ALA A 76 -16.25 -7.30 -11.39
N SER A 77 -15.29 -6.35 -11.25
CA SER A 77 -13.86 -6.64 -11.35
C SER A 77 -13.04 -5.66 -10.56
N ILE A 78 -11.86 -6.11 -10.10
CA ILE A 78 -10.82 -5.27 -9.51
C ILE A 78 -9.46 -5.83 -9.89
N ASP A 79 -8.54 -4.96 -10.26
CA ASP A 79 -7.16 -5.29 -10.63
C ASP A 79 -6.20 -4.19 -10.19
N ALA A 80 -4.92 -4.54 -10.00
CA ALA A 80 -3.84 -3.59 -9.75
C ALA A 80 -2.54 -4.06 -10.38
N GLN A 81 -1.81 -3.13 -10.98
CA GLN A 81 -0.57 -3.41 -11.68
C GLN A 81 0.50 -2.36 -11.35
N VAL A 82 1.76 -2.82 -11.36
CA VAL A 82 2.93 -1.95 -11.28
C VAL A 82 3.36 -1.59 -12.69
N VAL A 83 3.62 -0.32 -12.91
CA VAL A 83 4.13 0.26 -14.16
C VAL A 83 5.63 0.48 -14.01
N TYR A 84 6.38 0.09 -15.01
CA TYR A 84 7.83 0.22 -15.07
C TYR A 84 8.24 1.21 -16.15
N GLU A 85 9.47 1.72 -16.07
CA GLU A 85 9.99 2.79 -16.93
C GLU A 85 9.83 2.52 -18.43
N ASN A 86 10.06 1.27 -18.85
CA ASN A 86 10.05 0.88 -20.24
C ASN A 86 8.69 0.36 -20.73
N ASP A 87 7.67 0.31 -19.85
CA ASP A 87 6.31 -0.04 -20.25
C ASP A 87 5.67 1.12 -21.04
N ASP A 88 4.84 0.78 -22.02
CA ASP A 88 3.97 1.76 -22.70
C ASP A 88 2.77 2.05 -21.79
N PHE A 89 2.83 3.21 -21.12
CA PHE A 89 1.83 3.59 -20.12
C PHE A 89 1.34 5.03 -20.35
N ASP A 90 0.03 5.14 -20.48
CA ASP A 90 -0.67 6.42 -20.61
C ASP A 90 -1.95 6.43 -19.77
N TYR A 91 -2.26 7.55 -19.13
CA TYR A 91 -3.47 7.72 -18.35
C TYR A 91 -3.94 9.16 -18.28
N ALA A 92 -5.24 9.33 -18.13
CA ALA A 92 -5.85 10.61 -17.81
C ALA A 92 -6.82 10.45 -16.64
N LEU A 93 -6.88 11.49 -15.79
CA LEU A 93 -7.87 11.68 -14.75
C LEU A 93 -8.69 12.92 -15.11
N GLY A 94 -9.93 13.00 -14.64
CA GLY A 94 -10.86 14.08 -14.94
C GLY A 94 -12.15 13.55 -15.56
N ASP A 95 -12.75 14.29 -16.48
CA ASP A 95 -14.07 13.97 -17.02
C ASP A 95 -14.07 12.72 -17.91
N GLU A 96 -12.97 12.47 -18.64
CA GLU A 96 -12.78 11.27 -19.47
C GLU A 96 -11.60 10.44 -18.97
N PRO A 97 -11.71 9.78 -17.80
CA PRO A 97 -10.61 9.07 -17.21
C PRO A 97 -10.32 7.75 -17.94
N TYR A 98 -9.04 7.48 -18.24
CA TYR A 98 -8.60 6.21 -18.79
C TYR A 98 -7.24 5.78 -18.22
N ILE A 99 -6.95 4.49 -18.35
CA ILE A 99 -5.62 3.90 -18.16
C ILE A 99 -5.38 2.97 -19.34
N LYS A 100 -4.26 3.17 -20.03
CA LYS A 100 -3.71 2.28 -21.05
C LYS A 100 -2.36 1.80 -20.57
N HIS A 101 -2.19 0.49 -20.44
CA HIS A 101 -0.95 -0.12 -19.99
C HIS A 101 -0.63 -1.33 -20.84
N LYS A 102 0.51 -1.29 -21.50
CA LYS A 102 1.04 -2.36 -22.31
C LYS A 102 2.45 -2.71 -21.83
N PRO A 103 2.56 -3.67 -20.90
CA PRO A 103 3.85 -4.10 -20.36
C PRO A 103 4.76 -4.67 -21.46
N ILE A 104 6.05 -4.39 -21.37
CA ILE A 104 7.05 -5.06 -22.21
C ILE A 104 7.13 -6.53 -21.78
N LEU A 105 6.94 -7.43 -22.75
CA LEU A 105 7.00 -8.87 -22.51
C LEU A 105 8.41 -9.45 -22.65
N ARG A 106 9.31 -8.75 -23.34
CA ARG A 106 10.69 -9.19 -23.58
C ARG A 106 11.64 -8.02 -23.35
N GLY A 107 12.71 -8.29 -22.61
CA GLY A 107 13.70 -7.28 -22.24
C GLY A 107 13.55 -6.80 -20.81
N ASP A 108 14.34 -5.80 -20.46
CA ASP A 108 14.31 -5.17 -19.14
C ASP A 108 13.17 -4.16 -19.07
N ARG A 109 12.33 -4.28 -18.07
CA ARG A 109 11.23 -3.34 -17.82
C ARG A 109 11.70 -2.05 -17.13
N GLY A 110 12.94 -1.99 -16.64
CA GLY A 110 13.45 -0.87 -15.85
C GLY A 110 12.90 -0.84 -14.42
N GLU A 111 13.07 0.30 -13.76
CA GLU A 111 12.60 0.50 -12.39
C GLU A 111 11.08 0.78 -12.35
N PRO A 112 10.41 0.47 -11.24
CA PRO A 112 9.00 0.81 -11.08
C PRO A 112 8.83 2.34 -11.00
N ILE A 113 7.85 2.89 -11.73
CA ILE A 113 7.56 4.33 -11.76
C ILE A 113 6.20 4.67 -11.14
N ALA A 114 5.23 3.75 -11.24
CA ALA A 114 3.90 3.94 -10.70
C ALA A 114 3.25 2.59 -10.36
N VAL A 115 2.17 2.66 -9.62
CA VAL A 115 1.22 1.57 -9.43
C VAL A 115 -0.18 2.12 -9.63
N TYR A 116 -1.05 1.33 -10.23
CA TYR A 116 -2.46 1.69 -10.34
C TYR A 116 -3.37 0.56 -9.93
N ALA A 117 -4.58 0.93 -9.54
CA ALA A 117 -5.69 0.02 -9.31
C ALA A 117 -6.92 0.47 -10.09
N THR A 118 -7.68 -0.48 -10.59
CA THR A 118 -8.94 -0.26 -11.29
C THR A 118 -10.03 -1.13 -10.70
N ALA A 119 -11.24 -0.61 -10.62
CA ALA A 119 -12.41 -1.36 -10.23
C ALA A 119 -13.57 -1.05 -11.16
N THR A 120 -14.35 -2.07 -11.50
CA THR A 120 -15.61 -1.92 -12.22
C THR A 120 -16.71 -2.50 -11.35
N LEU A 121 -17.75 -1.72 -11.10
CA LEU A 121 -18.93 -2.15 -10.37
C LEU A 121 -19.92 -2.86 -11.29
N LYS A 122 -20.90 -3.52 -10.71
CA LYS A 122 -21.96 -4.22 -11.46
C LYS A 122 -22.88 -3.28 -12.26
N ASP A 123 -23.00 -2.02 -11.81
CA ASP A 123 -23.72 -0.96 -12.53
C ASP A 123 -22.94 -0.38 -13.71
N GLY A 124 -21.70 -0.86 -13.95
CA GLY A 124 -20.79 -0.37 -14.99
C GLY A 124 -19.92 0.80 -14.58
N SER A 125 -20.10 1.37 -13.40
CA SER A 125 -19.25 2.45 -12.87
C SER A 125 -17.80 1.99 -12.75
N ARG A 126 -16.85 2.85 -13.12
CA ARG A 126 -15.43 2.54 -13.14
C ARG A 126 -14.65 3.49 -12.25
N TYR A 127 -13.89 2.92 -11.35
CA TYR A 127 -13.00 3.63 -10.44
C TYR A 127 -11.56 3.35 -10.79
N ARG A 128 -10.69 4.34 -10.63
CA ARG A 128 -9.27 4.27 -10.93
C ARG A 128 -8.49 5.01 -9.86
N GLU A 129 -7.36 4.46 -9.52
CA GLU A 129 -6.38 5.07 -8.64
C GLU A 129 -5.00 4.88 -9.24
N VAL A 130 -4.21 5.94 -9.32
CA VAL A 130 -2.82 5.90 -9.81
C VAL A 130 -1.95 6.54 -8.74
N MET A 131 -0.92 5.84 -8.32
CA MET A 131 0.05 6.30 -7.33
C MET A 131 1.44 6.26 -7.94
N THR A 132 2.22 7.30 -7.71
CA THR A 132 3.66 7.31 -8.02
C THR A 132 4.43 6.42 -7.04
N VAL A 133 5.61 5.95 -7.44
CA VAL A 133 6.52 5.22 -6.51
C VAL A 133 6.81 6.06 -5.27
N THR A 134 6.99 7.37 -5.41
CA THR A 134 7.22 8.29 -4.27
C THR A 134 6.07 8.23 -3.26
N GLU A 135 4.81 8.15 -3.72
CA GLU A 135 3.65 8.02 -2.83
C GLU A 135 3.62 6.65 -2.14
N VAL A 136 3.96 5.58 -2.88
CA VAL A 136 4.07 4.23 -2.31
C VAL A 136 5.17 4.17 -1.24
N GLU A 137 6.33 4.77 -1.51
CA GLU A 137 7.45 4.81 -0.55
C GLU A 137 7.11 5.64 0.71
N ARG A 138 6.27 6.66 0.62
CA ARG A 138 5.74 7.36 1.81
C ARG A 138 4.89 6.44 2.67
N VAL A 139 4.02 5.63 2.06
CA VAL A 139 3.24 4.61 2.78
C VAL A 139 4.15 3.57 3.40
N ARG A 140 5.16 3.10 2.66
CA ARG A 140 6.17 2.18 3.18
C ARG A 140 6.90 2.75 4.39
N ALA A 141 7.31 4.01 4.34
CA ALA A 141 8.12 4.65 5.40
C ALA A 141 7.42 4.65 6.77
N VAL A 142 6.09 4.73 6.80
CA VAL A 142 5.31 4.68 8.05
C VAL A 142 4.92 3.25 8.45
N SER A 143 5.08 2.27 7.56
CA SER A 143 4.78 0.87 7.86
C SER A 143 5.77 0.31 8.88
N ARG A 144 5.24 -0.46 9.83
CA ARG A 144 6.07 -1.20 10.81
C ARG A 144 7.03 -2.19 10.15
N ALA A 145 6.70 -2.66 8.96
CA ALA A 145 7.48 -3.61 8.16
C ALA A 145 8.37 -2.92 7.09
N ALA A 146 8.56 -1.60 7.15
CA ALA A 146 9.27 -0.81 6.13
C ALA A 146 10.68 -1.34 5.79
N LYS A 147 11.42 -1.77 6.82
CA LYS A 147 12.82 -2.21 6.69
C LYS A 147 13.00 -3.72 6.72
N ASN A 148 11.98 -4.46 7.15
CA ASN A 148 12.03 -5.93 7.31
C ASN A 148 10.69 -6.52 6.85
N GLY A 149 10.71 -7.71 6.25
CA GLY A 149 9.49 -8.42 5.88
C GLY A 149 8.95 -8.10 4.48
N PRO A 150 7.62 -8.05 4.28
CA PRO A 150 7.01 -8.04 2.95
C PRO A 150 7.43 -6.88 2.05
N TRP A 151 7.67 -5.70 2.58
CA TRP A 151 8.12 -4.54 1.80
C TRP A 151 9.51 -4.71 1.18
N VAL A 152 10.37 -5.54 1.80
CA VAL A 152 11.70 -5.81 1.25
C VAL A 152 11.66 -6.96 0.27
N GLN A 153 10.88 -8.01 0.58
CA GLN A 153 10.85 -9.25 -0.20
C GLN A 153 9.88 -9.19 -1.37
N TRP A 154 8.76 -8.45 -1.22
CA TRP A 154 7.60 -8.47 -2.11
C TRP A 154 7.09 -7.05 -2.39
N TRP A 155 7.99 -6.14 -2.73
CA TRP A 155 7.64 -4.72 -2.94
C TRP A 155 6.45 -4.54 -3.90
N SER A 156 6.45 -5.23 -5.04
CA SER A 156 5.38 -5.12 -6.04
C SER A 156 4.00 -5.54 -5.50
N GLU A 157 3.96 -6.57 -4.64
CA GLU A 157 2.71 -7.01 -4.01
C GLU A 157 2.21 -5.98 -2.98
N MET A 158 3.14 -5.41 -2.22
CA MET A 158 2.82 -4.36 -1.25
C MET A 158 2.36 -3.08 -1.94
N ALA A 159 2.99 -2.71 -3.05
CA ALA A 159 2.57 -1.57 -3.88
C ALA A 159 1.16 -1.77 -4.44
N ARG A 160 0.86 -2.95 -5.00
CA ARG A 160 -0.50 -3.30 -5.47
C ARG A 160 -1.53 -3.29 -4.34
N LYS A 161 -1.19 -3.87 -3.19
CA LYS A 161 -2.02 -3.84 -1.98
C LYS A 161 -2.34 -2.40 -1.59
N THR A 162 -1.35 -1.51 -1.60
CA THR A 162 -1.50 -0.10 -1.26
C THR A 162 -2.45 0.62 -2.21
N ALA A 163 -2.29 0.43 -3.53
CA ALA A 163 -3.17 1.03 -4.54
C ALA A 163 -4.62 0.52 -4.41
N ILE A 164 -4.82 -0.77 -4.18
CA ILE A 164 -6.16 -1.35 -3.96
C ILE A 164 -6.80 -0.77 -2.70
N ARG A 165 -6.08 -0.66 -1.59
CA ARG A 165 -6.60 -0.06 -0.35
C ARG A 165 -7.03 1.38 -0.55
N ARG A 166 -6.23 2.16 -1.28
CA ARG A 166 -6.55 3.55 -1.58
C ARG A 166 -7.77 3.67 -2.48
N LEU A 167 -7.86 2.84 -3.52
CA LEU A 167 -9.04 2.75 -4.38
C LEU A 167 -10.29 2.33 -3.58
N ALA A 168 -10.14 1.36 -2.67
CA ALA A 168 -11.22 0.81 -1.87
C ALA A 168 -11.94 1.86 -1.02
N LYS A 169 -11.23 2.86 -0.50
CA LYS A 169 -11.84 3.98 0.26
C LYS A 169 -12.85 4.79 -0.56
N ARG A 170 -12.84 4.67 -1.87
CA ARG A 170 -13.73 5.40 -2.80
C ARG A 170 -14.84 4.54 -3.38
N LEU A 171 -14.81 3.24 -3.11
CA LEU A 171 -15.84 2.32 -3.60
C LEU A 171 -17.03 2.30 -2.63
N PRO A 172 -18.27 2.19 -3.14
CA PRO A 172 -19.42 1.91 -2.31
C PRO A 172 -19.30 0.48 -1.77
N MET A 173 -18.84 0.34 -0.55
CA MET A 173 -18.63 -0.95 0.09
C MET A 173 -19.50 -1.08 1.34
N ASP A 174 -19.85 -2.32 1.63
CA ASP A 174 -20.48 -2.71 2.88
C ASP A 174 -19.58 -2.37 4.08
N THR A 175 -20.21 -2.03 5.21
CA THR A 175 -19.57 -1.67 6.47
C THR A 175 -18.52 -2.70 6.90
N ASP A 176 -18.82 -3.99 6.73
CA ASP A 176 -17.90 -5.08 7.08
C ASP A 176 -16.57 -5.03 6.30
N VAL A 177 -16.62 -4.59 5.05
CA VAL A 177 -15.43 -4.43 4.20
C VAL A 177 -14.68 -3.16 4.58
N GLN A 178 -15.37 -2.08 4.90
CA GLN A 178 -14.76 -0.85 5.41
C GLN A 178 -14.02 -1.12 6.72
N ASP A 179 -14.68 -1.74 7.69
CA ASP A 179 -14.08 -2.13 8.98
C ASP A 179 -12.85 -3.04 8.82
N PHE A 180 -12.89 -3.93 7.82
CA PHE A 180 -11.74 -4.76 7.49
C PHE A 180 -10.53 -3.91 7.03
N PHE A 181 -10.74 -2.94 6.13
CA PHE A 181 -9.68 -2.06 5.66
C PHE A 181 -9.13 -1.16 6.75
N ASP A 182 -9.99 -0.64 7.62
CA ASP A 182 -9.58 0.22 8.73
C ASP A 182 -8.71 -0.55 9.73
N ARG A 183 -9.10 -1.79 10.05
CA ARG A 183 -8.26 -2.66 10.89
C ARG A 183 -6.92 -3.03 10.25
N ASP A 184 -6.91 -3.32 8.94
CA ASP A 184 -5.67 -3.61 8.22
C ASP A 184 -4.75 -2.39 8.16
N ALA A 185 -5.31 -1.19 7.98
CA ALA A 185 -4.60 0.08 7.98
C ALA A 185 -3.94 0.38 9.33
N GLN A 186 -4.67 0.22 10.43
CA GLN A 186 -4.13 0.38 11.79
C GLN A 186 -2.98 -0.59 12.08
N ASN A 187 -3.04 -1.82 11.59
CA ASN A 187 -1.97 -2.80 11.75
C ASN A 187 -0.71 -2.40 10.98
N ASP A 188 -0.84 -1.84 9.79
CA ASP A 188 0.29 -1.42 8.94
C ASP A 188 0.81 -0.02 9.25
N GLY A 189 0.08 0.80 10.02
CA GLY A 189 0.37 2.22 10.23
C GLY A 189 0.06 3.09 9.01
N ALA A 190 -0.61 2.56 8.01
CA ALA A 190 -0.87 3.25 6.74
C ALA A 190 -1.89 4.40 6.85
N ASP A 191 -2.72 4.42 7.90
CA ASP A 191 -3.66 5.53 8.18
C ASP A 191 -2.95 6.83 8.61
N LEU A 192 -1.66 6.75 8.91
CA LEU A 192 -0.86 7.92 9.31
C LEU A 192 -0.38 8.74 8.09
N VAL A 193 -0.57 8.22 6.88
CA VAL A 193 -0.25 8.98 5.65
C VAL A 193 -1.50 9.73 5.21
N PRO A 194 -1.55 11.06 5.36
CA PRO A 194 -2.60 11.86 4.76
C PRO A 194 -2.64 11.60 3.25
N ASP A 195 -3.82 11.65 2.63
CA ASP A 195 -3.91 11.71 1.18
C ASP A 195 -2.93 12.79 0.68
N PRO A 196 -2.09 12.49 -0.32
CA PRO A 196 -1.12 13.44 -0.79
C PRO A 196 -1.88 14.70 -1.20
N GLN A 197 -1.73 15.74 -0.42
CA GLN A 197 -2.12 17.07 -0.85
C GLN A 197 -1.42 17.28 -2.19
N PRO A 198 -2.12 17.72 -3.24
CA PRO A 198 -1.45 18.07 -4.48
C PRO A 198 -0.36 19.07 -4.08
N VAL A 199 0.90 18.69 -4.33
CA VAL A 199 2.01 19.63 -4.12
C VAL A 199 1.64 20.86 -4.90
N ALA A 200 1.35 21.95 -4.22
CA ALA A 200 0.98 23.22 -4.83
C ALA A 200 2.20 23.69 -5.62
N ARG A 201 2.34 23.20 -6.84
CA ARG A 201 3.30 23.78 -7.77
C ARG A 201 2.87 25.20 -7.98
N THR A 202 3.76 26.13 -7.68
CA THR A 202 3.49 27.54 -7.92
C THR A 202 3.03 27.72 -9.37
N ARG A 203 2.19 28.70 -9.60
CA ARG A 203 1.70 29.02 -10.95
C ARG A 203 2.85 29.15 -11.94
N ASP A 204 4.00 29.65 -11.46
CA ASP A 204 5.21 29.90 -12.24
C ASP A 204 5.92 28.60 -12.65
N GLU A 205 5.99 27.58 -11.78
CA GLU A 205 6.55 26.27 -12.14
C GLU A 205 5.71 25.54 -13.20
N ARG A 206 4.38 25.70 -13.16
CA ARG A 206 3.48 25.16 -14.20
C ARG A 206 3.69 25.85 -15.54
N ILE A 207 3.89 27.16 -15.54
CA ILE A 207 4.13 27.96 -16.75
C ILE A 207 5.51 27.63 -17.34
N ALA A 208 6.56 27.54 -16.50
CA ALA A 208 7.90 27.23 -16.92
C ALA A 208 7.99 25.87 -17.63
N ARG A 209 7.35 24.82 -17.09
CA ARG A 209 7.29 23.50 -17.70
C ARG A 209 6.55 23.49 -19.05
N ARG A 210 5.46 24.27 -19.16
CA ARG A 210 4.68 24.39 -20.39
C ARG A 210 5.44 25.11 -21.50
N LEU A 211 6.36 25.98 -21.12
CA LEU A 211 7.22 26.75 -22.03
C LEU A 211 8.59 26.08 -22.28
N GLY A 212 8.86 24.89 -21.70
CA GLY A 212 10.13 24.20 -21.84
C GLY A 212 11.32 24.91 -21.18
N ILE A 213 11.06 25.80 -20.22
CA ILE A 213 12.08 26.54 -19.48
C ILE A 213 12.54 25.68 -18.30
N ALA A 214 13.87 25.43 -18.21
CA ALA A 214 14.44 24.72 -17.07
C ALA A 214 14.15 25.50 -15.77
N THR A 215 13.44 24.90 -14.82
CA THR A 215 13.26 25.47 -13.50
C THR A 215 14.56 25.32 -12.72
N PRO A 216 15.04 26.39 -12.04
CA PRO A 216 16.18 26.24 -11.11
C PRO A 216 15.78 25.24 -10.01
N PRO A 217 16.76 24.48 -9.45
CA PRO A 217 16.51 23.62 -8.32
C PRO A 217 15.89 24.43 -7.17
N PRO A 218 14.98 23.83 -6.37
CA PRO A 218 14.41 24.51 -5.22
C PRO A 218 15.54 25.04 -4.35
N GLU A 219 15.51 26.32 -4.00
CA GLU A 219 16.42 26.88 -3.02
C GLU A 219 16.34 26.03 -1.76
N ALA A 220 17.49 25.48 -1.36
CA ALA A 220 17.58 24.78 -0.08
C ALA A 220 17.13 25.78 1.00
N ASP A 221 16.22 25.32 1.86
CA ASP A 221 15.75 26.11 2.99
C ASP A 221 16.93 26.82 3.64
N VAL A 222 16.93 28.14 3.57
CA VAL A 222 17.88 28.98 4.29
C VAL A 222 17.60 28.71 5.77
N VAL A 223 18.43 27.87 6.36
CA VAL A 223 18.46 27.67 7.81
C VAL A 223 18.72 29.04 8.41
N ASP A 224 17.73 29.52 9.13
CA ASP A 224 17.78 30.81 9.83
C ASP A 224 19.05 30.89 10.73
N ASP A 225 20.07 31.57 10.23
CA ASP A 225 21.30 31.84 10.96
C ASP A 225 21.10 32.84 12.13
N GLY A 226 19.88 33.27 12.39
CA GLY A 226 19.55 34.16 13.51
C GLY A 226 19.91 33.60 14.89
N ALA A 227 19.82 32.28 15.07
CA ALA A 227 20.18 31.63 16.33
C ALA A 227 21.69 31.58 16.57
N ARG A 228 22.51 31.62 15.52
CA ARG A 228 23.97 31.60 15.62
C ARG A 228 24.56 32.95 15.95
N LEU A 229 23.91 34.03 15.53
CA LEU A 229 24.36 35.42 15.86
C LEU A 229 24.07 35.79 17.32
N VAL A 230 23.00 35.27 17.91
CA VAL A 230 22.68 35.53 19.34
C VAL A 230 23.67 34.84 20.27
N ALA A 231 24.15 33.64 19.90
CA ALA A 231 25.14 32.91 20.71
C ALA A 231 26.55 33.57 20.69
N LEU A 232 26.90 34.33 19.64
CA LEU A 232 28.20 35.04 19.53
C LEU A 232 28.20 36.39 20.23
N LEU A 233 27.07 36.95 20.59
CA LEU A 233 26.96 38.23 21.33
C LEU A 233 26.87 38.06 22.85
N GLN A 234 26.85 36.82 23.35
CA GLN A 234 26.78 36.49 24.79
C GLN A 234 28.07 35.83 25.31
N ALA A 235 29.11 35.71 24.49
CA ALA A 235 30.46 35.30 24.87
C ALA A 235 31.39 36.49 24.85
#